data_e9d4ba8d5e9cd68c866e5926a8b1a828
#
_entry.id   e9d4ba8d5e9cd68c866e5926a8b1a828
#
_cell.length_a   1.000
_cell.length_b   1.000
_cell.length_c   1.000
_cell.angle_alpha   90.00
_cell.angle_beta   90.00
_cell.angle_gamma   90.00
#
_symmetry.space_group_name_H-M   'P 1'
#
loop_
_entity.id
_entity.type
_entity.pdbx_description
1 polymer ?
#
loop_
_entity_poly.entity_id
_entity_poly.type
_entity_poly.pdbx_seq_one_letter_code
_entity_poly.pdbx_strand_id
1 'polypeptide(L)'
;MTARQRLTNQDHELVAAWRSVSNAKLVEYRRQAWRLALLVRQGTIDKTAAVDLLYEIAIAHAIVRALGVDRVQAILDEAFASADFHPMRAEVA
;
A
#
# COMPACT_ATOMS: atom_id res chain seq x y z
N MET A 1 40.69 -7.33 3.32
CA MET A 1 39.36 -7.89 2.94
C MET A 1 39.49 -8.71 1.69
N THR A 2 38.96 -9.92 1.71
CA THR A 2 38.96 -10.78 0.54
C THR A 2 37.90 -10.36 -0.44
N ALA A 3 37.99 -10.81 -1.69
CA ALA A 3 36.98 -10.54 -2.69
C ALA A 3 35.62 -11.08 -2.23
N ARG A 4 35.63 -12.21 -1.55
CA ARG A 4 34.42 -12.83 -1.06
C ARG A 4 33.74 -11.96 -0.02
N GLN A 5 34.50 -11.38 0.89
CA GLN A 5 33.95 -10.49 1.89
C GLN A 5 33.39 -9.22 1.25
N ARG A 6 34.07 -8.75 0.21
CA ARG A 6 33.62 -7.57 -0.50
C ARG A 6 32.25 -7.81 -1.15
N LEU A 7 32.07 -8.98 -1.77
CA LEU A 7 30.80 -9.34 -2.38
C LEU A 7 29.71 -9.45 -1.33
N THR A 8 30.01 -10.05 -0.18
CA THR A 8 29.04 -10.17 0.91
C THR A 8 28.58 -8.81 1.39
N ASN A 9 29.51 -7.87 1.57
CA ASN A 9 29.16 -6.52 2.00
C ASN A 9 28.31 -5.83 0.95
N GLN A 10 28.61 -6.03 -0.32
CA GLN A 10 27.85 -5.47 -1.40
C GLN A 10 26.41 -6.02 -1.39
N ASP A 11 26.25 -7.33 -1.15
CA ASP A 11 24.94 -7.94 -1.07
C ASP A 11 24.14 -7.35 0.08
N HIS A 12 24.75 -7.13 1.24
CA HIS A 12 24.08 -6.51 2.36
C HIS A 12 23.60 -5.11 2.03
N GLU A 13 24.41 -4.34 1.33
CA GLU A 13 24.04 -2.99 0.94
C GLU A 13 22.89 -3.00 -0.03
N LEU A 14 22.89 -3.92 -0.99
CA LEU A 14 21.80 -4.01 -1.97
C LEU A 14 20.51 -4.43 -1.31
N VAL A 15 20.54 -5.38 -0.38
CA VAL A 15 19.37 -5.81 0.35
C VAL A 15 18.82 -4.68 1.20
N ALA A 16 19.70 -3.94 1.87
CA ALA A 16 19.27 -2.82 2.69
C ALA A 16 18.59 -1.74 1.85
N ALA A 17 19.17 -1.44 0.69
CA ALA A 17 18.59 -0.47 -0.21
C ALA A 17 17.21 -0.93 -0.71
N TRP A 18 17.12 -2.21 -1.06
CA TRP A 18 15.85 -2.76 -1.55
C TRP A 18 14.76 -2.67 -0.47
N ARG A 19 15.11 -3.03 0.77
CA ARG A 19 14.17 -2.96 1.88
C ARG A 19 13.72 -1.53 2.13
N SER A 20 14.66 -0.60 2.06
CA SER A 20 14.37 0.81 2.29
C SER A 20 13.38 1.34 1.26
N VAL A 21 13.59 1.01 0.00
CA VAL A 21 12.68 1.42 -1.08
C VAL A 21 11.32 0.75 -0.93
N SER A 22 11.32 -0.54 -0.59
CA SER A 22 10.06 -1.28 -0.39
C SER A 22 9.25 -0.71 0.76
N ASN A 23 9.93 -0.34 1.86
CA ASN A 23 9.24 0.26 2.99
C ASN A 23 8.65 1.62 2.64
N ALA A 24 9.39 2.41 1.87
CA ALA A 24 8.90 3.72 1.43
C ALA A 24 7.67 3.57 0.54
N LYS A 25 7.68 2.59 -0.35
CA LYS A 25 6.53 2.30 -1.19
C LYS A 25 5.32 1.88 -0.35
N LEU A 26 5.55 1.05 0.65
CA LEU A 26 4.48 0.59 1.53
C LEU A 26 3.84 1.77 2.27
N VAL A 27 4.67 2.64 2.84
CA VAL A 27 4.18 3.80 3.58
C VAL A 27 3.34 4.70 2.68
N GLU A 28 3.86 4.99 1.49
CA GLU A 28 3.14 5.85 0.57
C GLU A 28 1.85 5.20 0.07
N TYR A 29 1.90 3.90 -0.20
CA TYR A 29 0.71 3.18 -0.65
C TYR A 29 -0.39 3.21 0.41
N ARG A 30 -0.03 2.97 1.67
CA ARG A 30 -1.00 3.04 2.76
C ARG A 30 -1.57 4.44 2.90
N ARG A 31 -0.74 5.45 2.77
CA ARG A 31 -1.19 6.83 2.84
C ARG A 31 -2.23 7.12 1.76
N GLN A 32 -1.98 6.69 0.54
CA GLN A 32 -2.91 6.90 -0.55
C GLN A 32 -4.19 6.10 -0.36
N ALA A 33 -4.09 4.88 0.15
CA ALA A 33 -5.27 4.06 0.42
C ALA A 33 -6.17 4.76 1.44
N TRP A 34 -5.61 5.27 2.53
CA TRP A 34 -6.38 5.98 3.55
C TRP A 34 -6.95 7.29 3.02
N ARG A 35 -6.19 7.99 2.21
CA ARG A 35 -6.66 9.23 1.60
C ARG A 35 -7.86 8.98 0.70
N LEU A 36 -7.76 7.97 -0.15
CA LEU A 36 -8.88 7.63 -1.03
C LEU A 36 -10.07 7.10 -0.25
N ALA A 37 -9.83 6.33 0.81
CA ALA A 37 -10.91 5.86 1.66
C ALA A 37 -11.67 7.03 2.30
N LEU A 38 -10.96 8.07 2.68
CA LEU A 38 -11.60 9.26 3.21
C LEU A 38 -12.48 9.93 2.15
N LEU A 39 -12.00 10.03 0.93
CA LEU A 39 -12.78 10.60 -0.15
C LEU A 39 -14.01 9.77 -0.47
N VAL A 40 -13.91 8.46 -0.38
CA VAL A 40 -15.07 7.57 -0.53
C VAL A 40 -16.07 7.84 0.57
N ARG A 41 -15.60 7.97 1.80
CA ARG A 41 -16.46 8.23 2.94
C ARG A 41 -17.19 9.56 2.81
N GLN A 42 -16.53 10.53 2.20
CA GLN A 42 -17.12 11.85 1.96
C GLN A 42 -18.04 11.87 0.75
N GLY A 43 -18.12 10.78 0.02
CA GLY A 43 -18.96 10.70 -1.16
C GLY A 43 -18.36 11.36 -2.39
N THR A 44 -17.08 11.71 -2.35
CA THR A 44 -16.41 12.39 -3.46
C THR A 44 -16.09 11.43 -4.60
N ILE A 45 -15.71 10.20 -4.25
CA ILE A 45 -15.40 9.18 -5.26
C ILE A 45 -16.08 7.87 -4.88
N ASP A 46 -16.29 7.03 -5.88
CA ASP A 46 -16.90 5.73 -5.70
C ASP A 46 -15.90 4.73 -5.12
N LYS A 47 -16.35 3.88 -4.20
CA LYS A 47 -15.49 2.90 -3.55
C LYS A 47 -14.85 1.95 -4.56
N THR A 48 -15.65 1.43 -5.50
CA THR A 48 -15.14 0.50 -6.49
C THR A 48 -14.05 1.13 -7.32
N ALA A 49 -14.27 2.37 -7.75
CA ALA A 49 -13.29 3.10 -8.53
C ALA A 49 -12.00 3.32 -7.73
N ALA A 50 -12.12 3.65 -6.46
CA ALA A 50 -10.95 3.87 -5.60
C ALA A 50 -10.17 2.58 -5.41
N VAL A 51 -10.85 1.48 -5.12
CA VAL A 51 -10.18 0.19 -4.91
C VAL A 51 -9.51 -0.28 -6.20
N ASP A 52 -10.19 -0.16 -7.32
CA ASP A 52 -9.63 -0.55 -8.61
C ASP A 52 -8.37 0.24 -8.92
N LEU A 53 -8.40 1.54 -8.68
CA LEU A 53 -7.24 2.38 -8.90
C LEU A 53 -6.08 1.97 -8.01
N LEU A 54 -6.35 1.67 -6.74
CA LEU A 54 -5.30 1.25 -5.81
C LEU A 54 -4.68 -0.08 -6.22
N TYR A 55 -5.46 -1.00 -6.77
CA TYR A 55 -4.90 -2.24 -7.31
C TYR A 55 -4.04 -1.96 -8.55
N GLU A 56 -4.48 -1.07 -9.42
CA GLU A 56 -3.67 -0.69 -10.58
C GLU A 56 -2.36 -0.06 -10.17
N ILE A 57 -2.39 0.79 -9.15
CA ILE A 57 -1.17 1.40 -8.61
C ILE A 57 -0.25 0.32 -8.02
N ALA A 58 -0.81 -0.63 -7.29
CA ALA A 58 -0.03 -1.70 -6.68
C ALA A 58 0.66 -2.55 -7.74
N ILE A 59 0.00 -2.80 -8.85
CA ILE A 59 0.58 -3.56 -9.95
C ILE A 59 1.64 -2.73 -10.66
N ALA A 60 1.31 -1.49 -11.01
CA ALA A 60 2.19 -0.62 -11.78
C ALA A 60 3.50 -0.33 -11.06
N HIS A 61 3.45 -0.22 -9.73
CA HIS A 61 4.63 0.09 -8.94
C HIS A 61 5.24 -1.13 -8.26
N ALA A 62 4.86 -2.31 -8.72
CA ALA A 62 5.40 -3.59 -8.24
C ALA A 62 5.19 -3.81 -6.73
N ILE A 63 4.17 -3.18 -6.16
CA ILE A 63 3.87 -3.35 -4.74
C ILE A 63 3.34 -4.77 -4.49
N VAL A 64 2.51 -5.27 -5.38
CA VAL A 64 2.01 -6.64 -5.30
C VAL A 64 3.16 -7.63 -5.31
N ARG A 65 4.16 -7.41 -6.19
CA ARG A 65 5.32 -8.28 -6.27
C ARG A 65 6.14 -8.22 -4.99
N ALA A 66 6.27 -7.03 -4.41
CA ALA A 66 7.10 -6.84 -3.21
C ALA A 66 6.43 -7.38 -1.95
N LEU A 67 5.12 -7.18 -1.82
CA LEU A 67 4.40 -7.48 -0.58
C LEU A 67 3.52 -8.73 -0.67
N GLY A 68 3.13 -9.10 -1.88
CA GLY A 68 2.16 -10.18 -2.08
C GLY A 68 0.73 -9.66 -2.11
N VAL A 69 -0.12 -10.37 -2.81
CA VAL A 69 -1.52 -9.98 -2.98
C VAL A 69 -2.24 -9.89 -1.63
N ASP A 70 -1.98 -10.85 -0.75
CA ASP A 70 -2.66 -10.88 0.55
C ASP A 70 -2.35 -9.65 1.39
N ARG A 71 -1.10 -9.18 1.33
CA ARG A 71 -0.69 -8.02 2.07
C ARG A 71 -1.34 -6.75 1.53
N VAL A 72 -1.40 -6.63 0.20
CA VAL A 72 -2.08 -5.51 -0.45
C VAL A 72 -3.55 -5.51 -0.09
N GLN A 73 -4.18 -6.68 -0.15
CA GLN A 73 -5.58 -6.82 0.20
C GLN A 73 -5.84 -6.41 1.65
N ALA A 74 -4.95 -6.82 2.56
CA ALA A 74 -5.08 -6.46 3.97
C ALA A 74 -5.00 -4.95 4.19
N ILE A 75 -4.13 -4.27 3.46
CA ILE A 75 -4.03 -2.81 3.54
C ILE A 75 -5.33 -2.16 3.08
N LEU A 76 -5.88 -2.64 1.98
CA LEU A 76 -7.14 -2.09 1.46
C LEU A 76 -8.30 -2.37 2.40
N ASP A 77 -8.36 -3.58 2.93
CA ASP A 77 -9.41 -3.95 3.86
C ASP A 77 -9.38 -3.06 5.10
N GLU A 78 -8.19 -2.82 5.63
CA GLU A 78 -8.04 -1.97 6.79
C GLU A 78 -8.45 -0.52 6.49
N ALA A 79 -7.99 0.01 5.37
CA ALA A 79 -8.30 1.39 5.02
C ALA A 79 -9.79 1.58 4.73
N PHE A 80 -10.38 0.66 3.96
CA PHE A 80 -11.77 0.82 3.53
C PHE A 80 -12.78 0.26 4.52
N ALA A 81 -12.35 -0.49 5.52
CA ALA A 81 -13.24 -0.88 6.61
C ALA A 81 -13.78 0.37 7.30
N SER A 82 -12.91 1.36 7.48
CA SER A 82 -13.32 2.63 8.07
C SER A 82 -14.30 3.37 7.16
N ALA A 83 -14.10 3.28 5.86
CA ALA A 83 -14.98 3.92 4.90
C ALA A 83 -16.34 3.24 4.82
N ASP A 84 -16.35 1.91 4.94
CA ASP A 84 -17.58 1.14 4.90
C ASP A 84 -18.40 1.34 6.17
N PHE A 85 -17.73 1.34 7.30
CA PHE A 85 -18.39 1.51 8.57
C PHE A 85 -18.48 2.98 8.88
N HIS A 86 -19.65 3.54 8.66
CA HIS A 86 -19.85 4.95 8.88
C HIS A 86 -21.29 5.14 9.40
N PRO A 87 -21.50 4.92 10.70
CA PRO A 87 -22.85 4.97 11.27
C PRO A 87 -23.53 6.31 11.04
N MET A 88 -22.77 7.38 11.04
CA MET A 88 -23.36 8.69 10.81
C MET A 88 -24.07 8.77 9.48
N ARG A 89 -23.47 8.16 8.48
CA ARG A 89 -24.07 8.17 7.16
C ARG A 89 -25.38 7.44 7.12
N ALA A 90 -25.42 6.35 7.85
CA ALA A 90 -26.64 5.54 7.92
C ALA A 90 -27.75 6.33 8.61
N GLU A 91 -27.40 7.10 9.59
CA GLU A 91 -28.40 7.87 10.32
C GLU A 91 -28.80 9.12 9.62
N VAL A 92 -27.87 9.70 8.92
CA VAL A 92 -28.16 10.91 8.17
C VAL A 92 -29.19 10.65 7.09
N ALA A 93 -29.22 9.46 6.63
CA ALA A 93 -30.17 9.09 5.62
C ALA A 93 -31.61 9.26 6.08
#